data_abdbf1ba5eb57c8bee639868d60db017
#
_entry.id   abdbf1ba5eb57c8bee639868d60db017
#
_cell.length_a   1.000
_cell.length_b   1.000
_cell.length_c   1.000
_cell.angle_alpha   90.00
_cell.angle_beta   90.00
_cell.angle_gamma   90.00
#
_symmetry.space_group_name_H-M   'P 1'
#
loop_
_entity.id
_entity.type
_entity.pdbx_description
1 polymer ?
#
loop_
_entity_poly.entity_id
_entity_poly.type
_entity_poly.pdbx_seq_one_letter_code
_entity_poly.pdbx_strand_id
1 'polypeptide(L)'
;MIEAEGCLLAPPFVDPHFHMDATLSLGTPRMNMSGTLLEGIELWGELKAVQSIDDIIERALRYCDLAVSMGIGAIRSHVDTCDPNLTGVQALLEVRNRVKAYLDLQLVAFPQDGVLRDPAALDRTIRALDMGVDIVGGIPHFERTMGDGAASVRILCELA
;
A
#
# COMPACT_ATOMS: atom_id res chain seq x y z
N MET A 1 3.63 31.23 23.31
CA MET A 1 5.00 31.08 22.77
C MET A 1 5.45 29.69 23.15
N ILE A 2 5.92 28.89 22.22
CA ILE A 2 6.49 27.55 22.49
C ILE A 2 8.01 27.71 22.52
N GLU A 3 8.65 27.36 23.63
CA GLU A 3 10.10 27.37 23.78
C GLU A 3 10.63 26.06 23.17
N ALA A 4 11.54 26.14 22.20
CA ALA A 4 12.09 24.98 21.50
C ALA A 4 13.48 24.57 22.03
N GLU A 5 14.00 25.24 23.10
CA GLU A 5 15.26 24.92 23.79
C GLU A 5 16.46 24.71 22.85
N GLY A 6 16.54 25.48 21.78
CA GLY A 6 17.59 25.35 20.75
C GLY A 6 17.33 24.29 19.67
N CYS A 7 16.20 23.61 19.69
CA CYS A 7 15.81 22.67 18.64
C CYS A 7 15.38 23.40 17.37
N LEU A 8 15.58 22.75 16.21
CA LEU A 8 15.06 23.20 14.94
C LEU A 8 13.61 22.75 14.79
N LEU A 9 12.70 23.69 14.49
CA LEU A 9 11.35 23.36 14.08
C LEU A 9 11.30 23.21 12.56
N ALA A 10 10.92 22.04 12.08
CA ALA A 10 10.79 21.72 10.65
C ALA A 10 9.40 21.11 10.36
N PRO A 11 8.91 21.15 9.11
CA PRO A 11 7.77 20.35 8.71
C PRO A 11 8.07 18.85 8.91
N PRO A 12 7.03 18.01 9.15
CA PRO A 12 7.22 16.58 9.24
C PRO A 12 7.73 16.00 7.92
N PHE A 13 8.37 14.83 8.00
CA PHE A 13 8.76 14.08 6.81
C PHE A 13 7.53 13.47 6.13
N VAL A 14 7.66 13.23 4.83
CA VAL A 14 6.66 12.53 4.01
C VAL A 14 7.29 11.23 3.51
N ASP A 15 6.61 10.11 3.73
CA ASP A 15 6.92 8.85 3.07
C ASP A 15 6.06 8.72 1.80
N PRO A 16 6.62 8.97 0.60
CA PRO A 16 5.84 9.07 -0.63
C PRO A 16 5.53 7.71 -1.28
N HIS A 17 6.10 6.61 -0.78
CA HIS A 17 5.91 5.28 -1.36
C HIS A 17 6.13 4.17 -0.34
N PHE A 18 5.06 3.59 0.13
CA PHE A 18 5.07 2.48 1.09
C PHE A 18 4.01 1.42 0.75
N HIS A 19 4.10 0.24 1.35
CA HIS A 19 3.12 -0.85 1.25
C HIS A 19 2.71 -1.28 2.67
N MET A 20 1.70 -0.60 3.22
CA MET A 20 1.27 -0.84 4.61
C MET A 20 0.54 -2.16 4.80
N ASP A 21 -0.08 -2.68 3.76
CA ASP A 21 -0.73 -3.99 3.77
C ASP A 21 0.24 -5.16 4.02
N ALA A 22 1.53 -4.96 3.67
CA ALA A 22 2.61 -5.93 3.89
C ALA A 22 3.54 -5.55 5.06
N THR A 23 3.33 -4.43 5.73
CA THR A 23 4.28 -3.94 6.76
C THR A 23 4.41 -4.89 7.93
N LEU A 24 5.58 -4.88 8.58
CA LEU A 24 5.90 -5.64 9.80
C LEU A 24 5.56 -7.15 9.73
N SER A 25 5.65 -7.73 8.52
CA SER A 25 5.36 -9.14 8.27
C SER A 25 6.62 -10.02 8.16
N LEU A 26 7.79 -9.51 8.51
CA LEU A 26 9.06 -10.26 8.43
C LEU A 26 8.94 -11.62 9.14
N GLY A 27 9.25 -12.68 8.41
CA GLY A 27 9.17 -14.06 8.90
C GLY A 27 7.80 -14.71 8.76
N THR A 28 6.80 -13.99 8.24
CA THR A 28 5.45 -14.50 8.03
C THR A 28 5.08 -14.46 6.54
N PRO A 29 4.62 -15.55 5.91
CA PRO A 29 4.51 -16.91 6.46
C PRO A 29 5.87 -17.63 6.63
N ARG A 30 6.92 -17.13 6.00
CA ARG A 30 8.30 -17.64 6.07
C ARG A 30 9.32 -16.53 5.83
N MET A 31 10.59 -16.83 6.02
CA MET A 31 11.68 -15.90 5.72
C MET A 31 11.97 -15.82 4.21
N ASN A 32 12.35 -14.64 3.72
CA ASN A 32 12.98 -14.47 2.42
C ASN A 32 14.44 -14.96 2.53
N MET A 33 14.70 -16.15 1.97
CA MET A 33 16.02 -16.81 2.10
C MET A 33 17.03 -16.36 1.04
N SER A 34 16.54 -15.95 -0.14
CA SER A 34 17.41 -15.48 -1.23
C SER A 34 17.77 -13.99 -1.12
N GLY A 35 17.00 -13.21 -0.36
CA GLY A 35 17.10 -11.75 -0.30
C GLY A 35 16.70 -11.04 -1.59
N THR A 36 16.08 -11.77 -2.55
CA THR A 36 15.68 -11.20 -3.83
C THR A 36 14.28 -10.60 -3.79
N LEU A 37 14.04 -9.63 -4.68
CA LEU A 37 12.70 -9.04 -4.88
C LEU A 37 11.69 -10.10 -5.34
N LEU A 38 12.11 -11.05 -6.20
CA LEU A 38 11.21 -12.08 -6.73
C LEU A 38 10.66 -12.96 -5.61
N GLU A 39 11.51 -13.42 -4.70
CA GLU A 39 11.05 -14.17 -3.52
C GLU A 39 10.18 -13.30 -2.61
N GLY A 40 10.47 -12.00 -2.50
CA GLY A 40 9.60 -11.06 -1.78
C GLY A 40 8.19 -10.96 -2.37
N ILE A 41 8.06 -10.99 -3.69
CA ILE A 41 6.76 -11.01 -4.39
C ILE A 41 6.03 -12.34 -4.16
N GLU A 42 6.73 -13.47 -4.17
CA GLU A 42 6.15 -14.77 -3.84
C GLU A 42 5.63 -14.80 -2.41
N LEU A 43 6.44 -14.34 -1.45
CA LEU A 43 6.06 -14.21 -0.04
C LEU A 43 4.84 -13.32 0.16
N TRP A 44 4.75 -12.22 -0.59
CA TRP A 44 3.55 -11.38 -0.57
C TRP A 44 2.31 -12.15 -1.02
N GLY A 45 2.42 -12.94 -2.10
CA GLY A 45 1.34 -13.82 -2.57
C GLY A 45 0.90 -14.83 -1.52
N GLU A 46 1.84 -15.45 -0.80
CA GLU A 46 1.58 -16.40 0.28
C GLU A 46 0.91 -15.71 1.49
N LEU A 47 1.42 -14.54 1.92
CA LEU A 47 0.88 -13.76 3.03
C LEU A 47 -0.53 -13.26 2.73
N LYS A 48 -0.75 -12.71 1.54
CA LYS A 48 -2.05 -12.21 1.07
C LYS A 48 -3.16 -13.27 1.16
N ALA A 49 -2.81 -14.54 0.95
CA ALA A 49 -3.76 -15.65 1.00
C ALA A 49 -4.23 -16.03 2.41
N VAL A 50 -3.48 -15.67 3.45
CA VAL A 50 -3.72 -16.14 4.82
C VAL A 50 -4.00 -15.04 5.85
N GLN A 51 -3.65 -13.79 5.54
CA GLN A 51 -3.84 -12.67 6.47
C GLN A 51 -5.30 -12.23 6.57
N SER A 52 -5.71 -11.85 7.75
CA SER A 52 -7.02 -11.24 8.00
C SER A 52 -6.97 -9.71 7.97
N ILE A 53 -8.16 -9.06 7.92
CA ILE A 53 -8.29 -7.62 8.07
C ILE A 53 -7.67 -7.14 9.38
N ASP A 54 -7.93 -7.84 10.48
CA ASP A 54 -7.44 -7.48 11.81
C ASP A 54 -5.90 -7.57 11.90
N ASP A 55 -5.29 -8.58 11.28
CA ASP A 55 -3.82 -8.70 11.22
C ASP A 55 -3.18 -7.51 10.52
N ILE A 56 -3.77 -7.07 9.41
CA ILE A 56 -3.28 -5.91 8.66
C ILE A 56 -3.45 -4.64 9.49
N ILE A 57 -4.63 -4.45 10.10
CA ILE A 57 -4.90 -3.28 10.95
C ILE A 57 -3.90 -3.19 12.09
N GLU A 58 -3.66 -4.28 12.81
CA GLU A 58 -2.73 -4.30 13.92
C GLU A 58 -1.32 -3.90 13.50
N ARG A 59 -0.78 -4.52 12.44
CA ARG A 59 0.55 -4.23 11.93
C ARG A 59 0.67 -2.79 11.40
N ALA A 60 -0.34 -2.33 10.66
CA ALA A 60 -0.35 -0.99 10.09
C ALA A 60 -0.43 0.10 11.16
N LEU A 61 -1.23 -0.07 12.21
CA LEU A 61 -1.29 0.88 13.33
C LEU A 61 0.06 0.95 14.07
N ARG A 62 0.69 -0.19 14.35
CA ARG A 62 2.04 -0.22 14.95
C ARG A 62 3.07 0.49 14.07
N TYR A 63 2.96 0.35 12.75
CA TYR A 63 3.83 1.08 11.84
C TYR A 63 3.54 2.60 11.85
N CYS A 64 2.28 3.02 11.89
CA CYS A 64 1.93 4.43 12.02
C CYS A 64 2.57 5.08 13.25
N ASP A 65 2.49 4.42 14.41
CA ASP A 65 3.10 4.91 15.64
C ASP A 65 4.63 5.00 15.51
N LEU A 66 5.26 4.00 14.90
CA LEU A 66 6.70 4.01 14.62
C LEU A 66 7.08 5.16 13.67
N ALA A 67 6.34 5.33 12.57
CA ALA A 67 6.59 6.38 11.58
C ALA A 67 6.49 7.78 12.21
N VAL A 68 5.47 8.03 13.01
CA VAL A 68 5.30 9.31 13.70
C VAL A 68 6.41 9.54 14.72
N SER A 69 6.85 8.50 15.43
CA SER A 69 7.99 8.61 16.37
C SER A 69 9.30 8.99 15.68
N MET A 70 9.40 8.74 14.37
CA MET A 70 10.56 9.11 13.53
C MET A 70 10.35 10.44 12.78
N GLY A 71 9.25 11.17 13.06
CA GLY A 71 8.97 12.48 12.49
C GLY A 71 8.22 12.43 11.14
N ILE A 72 7.68 11.29 10.73
CA ILE A 72 6.85 11.16 9.53
C ILE A 72 5.44 11.60 9.85
N GLY A 73 4.91 12.58 9.14
CA GLY A 73 3.55 13.12 9.31
C GLY A 73 2.59 12.80 8.16
N ALA A 74 3.12 12.26 7.05
CA ALA A 74 2.29 11.83 5.92
C ALA A 74 2.89 10.58 5.25
N ILE A 75 2.03 9.63 4.85
CA ILE A 75 2.41 8.40 4.16
C ILE A 75 1.52 8.21 2.94
N ARG A 76 2.11 7.88 1.79
CA ARG A 76 1.40 7.36 0.63
C ARG A 76 1.61 5.86 0.54
N SER A 77 0.56 5.09 0.86
CA SER A 77 0.61 3.63 0.83
C SER A 77 -0.05 3.07 -0.42
N HIS A 78 0.67 2.23 -1.14
CA HIS A 78 0.16 1.44 -2.26
C HIS A 78 -0.47 0.17 -1.69
N VAL A 79 -1.78 0.01 -1.89
CA VAL A 79 -2.54 -1.15 -1.40
C VAL A 79 -2.91 -2.07 -2.55
N ASP A 80 -2.60 -3.35 -2.39
CA ASP A 80 -2.84 -4.36 -3.43
C ASP A 80 -4.34 -4.55 -3.71
N THR A 81 -4.73 -4.35 -4.98
CA THR A 81 -6.09 -4.59 -5.47
C THR A 81 -6.25 -5.93 -6.19
N CYS A 82 -5.22 -6.77 -6.23
CA CYS A 82 -5.31 -8.10 -6.84
C CYS A 82 -5.97 -9.14 -5.94
N ASP A 83 -6.11 -8.87 -4.64
CA ASP A 83 -6.93 -9.68 -3.74
C ASP A 83 -8.43 -9.57 -4.10
N PRO A 84 -9.13 -10.69 -4.40
CA PRO A 84 -10.54 -10.69 -4.75
C PRO A 84 -11.46 -10.06 -3.69
N ASN A 85 -11.07 -10.15 -2.43
CA ASN A 85 -11.83 -9.63 -1.28
C ASN A 85 -11.46 -8.17 -0.96
N LEU A 86 -10.40 -7.62 -1.54
CA LEU A 86 -9.86 -6.30 -1.21
C LEU A 86 -9.58 -6.15 0.31
N THR A 87 -9.08 -7.22 0.93
CA THR A 87 -8.82 -7.30 2.37
C THR A 87 -7.89 -6.17 2.85
N GLY A 88 -6.79 -5.93 2.11
CA GLY A 88 -5.87 -4.83 2.38
C GLY A 88 -6.52 -3.45 2.26
N VAL A 89 -7.38 -3.26 1.26
CA VAL A 89 -8.13 -2.00 1.06
C VAL A 89 -9.05 -1.73 2.25
N GLN A 90 -9.86 -2.71 2.65
CA GLN A 90 -10.76 -2.60 3.80
C GLN A 90 -9.98 -2.24 5.08
N ALA A 91 -8.88 -2.95 5.33
CA ALA A 91 -8.03 -2.73 6.50
C ALA A 91 -7.43 -1.31 6.51
N LEU A 92 -6.83 -0.86 5.40
CA LEU A 92 -6.15 0.43 5.36
C LEU A 92 -7.11 1.64 5.34
N LEU A 93 -8.33 1.48 4.83
CA LEU A 93 -9.38 2.49 4.99
C LEU A 93 -9.75 2.68 6.47
N GLU A 94 -9.84 1.60 7.22
CA GLU A 94 -10.07 1.66 8.67
C GLU A 94 -8.87 2.27 9.42
N VAL A 95 -7.64 1.85 9.07
CA VAL A 95 -6.42 2.45 9.64
C VAL A 95 -6.39 3.95 9.39
N ARG A 96 -6.62 4.41 8.15
CA ARG A 96 -6.69 5.83 7.81
C ARG A 96 -7.69 6.59 8.70
N ASN A 97 -8.87 6.01 8.92
CA ASN A 97 -9.86 6.64 9.78
C ASN A 97 -9.39 6.76 11.23
N ARG A 98 -8.68 5.75 11.76
CA ARG A 98 -8.15 5.77 13.14
C ARG A 98 -7.01 6.76 13.34
N VAL A 99 -6.11 6.90 12.35
CA VAL A 99 -4.90 7.73 12.49
C VAL A 99 -5.07 9.18 12.05
N LYS A 100 -6.15 9.56 11.40
CA LYS A 100 -6.38 10.88 10.78
C LYS A 100 -6.18 12.09 11.70
N ALA A 101 -6.15 11.89 13.01
CA ALA A 101 -5.92 12.97 13.98
C ALA A 101 -4.44 13.37 14.08
N TYR A 102 -3.50 12.51 13.63
CA TYR A 102 -2.07 12.71 13.83
C TYR A 102 -1.20 12.30 12.64
N LEU A 103 -1.74 11.59 11.66
CA LEU A 103 -1.02 11.14 10.47
C LEU A 103 -1.92 11.25 9.23
N ASP A 104 -1.38 11.85 8.18
CA ASP A 104 -2.00 11.88 6.85
C ASP A 104 -1.69 10.59 6.11
N LEU A 105 -2.70 9.75 5.87
CA LEU A 105 -2.56 8.49 5.12
C LEU A 105 -3.32 8.58 3.80
N GLN A 106 -2.57 8.66 2.70
CA GLN A 106 -3.08 8.60 1.34
C GLN A 106 -2.94 7.18 0.79
N LEU A 107 -4.01 6.64 0.20
CA LEU A 107 -4.04 5.29 -0.34
C LEU A 107 -4.04 5.31 -1.87
N VAL A 108 -3.23 4.43 -2.47
CA VAL A 108 -3.14 4.21 -3.91
C VAL A 108 -3.69 2.83 -4.23
N ALA A 109 -4.73 2.74 -5.07
CA ALA A 109 -5.22 1.47 -5.59
C ALA A 109 -4.18 0.88 -6.53
N PHE A 110 -3.52 -0.19 -6.12
CA PHE A 110 -2.33 -0.71 -6.77
C PHE A 110 -2.52 -2.17 -7.20
N PRO A 111 -2.75 -2.44 -8.51
CA PRO A 111 -2.85 -3.80 -9.02
C PRO A 111 -1.46 -4.46 -9.09
N GLN A 112 -0.96 -4.94 -7.94
CA GLN A 112 0.39 -5.45 -7.71
C GLN A 112 0.84 -6.52 -8.71
N ASP A 113 -0.09 -7.35 -9.20
CA ASP A 113 0.20 -8.43 -10.12
C ASP A 113 -0.03 -8.03 -11.61
N GLY A 114 -0.26 -6.73 -11.89
CA GLY A 114 -0.61 -6.21 -13.20
C GLY A 114 -2.12 -6.14 -13.43
N VAL A 115 -2.58 -5.10 -14.13
CA VAL A 115 -4.02 -4.88 -14.39
C VAL A 115 -4.55 -5.71 -15.56
N LEU A 116 -3.68 -6.10 -16.51
CA LEU A 116 -4.05 -6.88 -17.69
C LEU A 116 -3.77 -8.39 -17.54
N ARG A 117 -3.11 -8.81 -16.47
CA ARG A 117 -2.79 -10.22 -16.23
C ARG A 117 -3.98 -11.02 -15.69
N ASP A 118 -4.93 -10.35 -15.08
CA ASP A 118 -6.18 -10.91 -14.58
C ASP A 118 -7.36 -10.08 -15.09
N PRO A 119 -8.34 -10.69 -15.81
CA PRO A 119 -9.50 -9.97 -16.34
C PRO A 119 -10.30 -9.20 -15.29
N ALA A 120 -10.28 -9.62 -14.02
CA ALA A 120 -11.01 -8.95 -12.94
C ALA A 120 -10.18 -7.87 -12.22
N ALA A 121 -8.91 -7.66 -12.57
CA ALA A 121 -8.03 -6.72 -11.85
C ALA A 121 -8.49 -5.27 -12.00
N LEU A 122 -8.94 -4.87 -13.19
CA LEU A 122 -9.46 -3.52 -13.42
C LEU A 122 -10.73 -3.25 -12.60
N ASP A 123 -11.67 -4.19 -12.60
CA ASP A 123 -12.92 -4.07 -11.83
C ASP A 123 -12.64 -3.97 -10.33
N ARG A 124 -11.67 -4.73 -9.82
CA ARG A 124 -11.26 -4.62 -8.41
C ARG A 124 -10.61 -3.27 -8.10
N THR A 125 -9.80 -2.75 -9.02
CA THR A 125 -9.20 -1.42 -8.85
C THR A 125 -10.27 -0.33 -8.82
N ILE A 126 -11.28 -0.39 -9.70
CA ILE A 126 -12.44 0.51 -9.69
C ILE A 126 -13.19 0.40 -8.36
N ARG A 127 -13.49 -0.82 -7.90
CA ARG A 127 -14.15 -1.03 -6.61
C ARG A 127 -13.35 -0.45 -5.44
N ALA A 128 -12.03 -0.56 -5.44
CA ALA A 128 -11.20 0.03 -4.40
C ALA A 128 -11.32 1.57 -4.37
N LEU A 129 -11.40 2.21 -5.54
CA LEU A 129 -11.66 3.66 -5.65
C LEU A 129 -13.06 4.02 -5.15
N ASP A 130 -14.08 3.25 -5.53
CA ASP A 130 -15.48 3.44 -5.05
C ASP A 130 -15.59 3.28 -3.53
N MET A 131 -14.74 2.46 -2.91
CA MET A 131 -14.64 2.32 -1.46
C MET A 131 -13.96 3.52 -0.79
N GLY A 132 -13.30 4.40 -1.55
CA GLY A 132 -12.69 5.62 -1.06
C GLY A 132 -11.16 5.61 -1.03
N VAL A 133 -10.49 4.74 -1.80
CA VAL A 133 -9.05 4.87 -2.06
C VAL A 133 -8.81 6.11 -2.92
N ASP A 134 -7.73 6.84 -2.67
CA ASP A 134 -7.56 8.22 -3.13
C ASP A 134 -7.02 8.34 -4.56
N ILE A 135 -6.17 7.40 -4.99
CA ILE A 135 -5.37 7.53 -6.22
C ILE A 135 -5.34 6.21 -6.98
N VAL A 136 -5.31 6.30 -8.31
CA VAL A 136 -5.02 5.17 -9.20
C VAL A 136 -3.51 4.95 -9.28
N GLY A 137 -3.08 3.72 -9.10
CA GLY A 137 -1.70 3.29 -9.31
C GLY A 137 -1.56 2.17 -10.32
N GLY A 138 -0.32 1.81 -10.66
CA GLY A 138 -0.05 0.73 -11.61
C GLY A 138 1.38 0.27 -11.62
N ILE A 139 1.59 -0.92 -12.18
CA ILE A 139 2.89 -1.57 -12.27
C ILE A 139 3.14 -2.07 -13.71
N PRO A 140 3.34 -1.18 -14.69
CA PRO A 140 3.39 -1.54 -16.11
C PRO A 140 4.51 -2.52 -16.47
N HIS A 141 5.62 -2.50 -15.71
CA HIS A 141 6.74 -3.41 -15.94
C HIS A 141 6.49 -4.84 -15.45
N PHE A 142 5.40 -5.08 -14.75
CA PHE A 142 4.99 -6.43 -14.31
C PHE A 142 3.98 -7.08 -15.26
N GLU A 143 3.51 -6.35 -16.27
CA GLU A 143 2.70 -6.92 -17.35
C GLU A 143 3.52 -7.91 -18.20
N ARG A 144 2.84 -8.77 -18.98
CA ARG A 144 3.47 -9.87 -19.71
C ARG A 144 4.37 -9.40 -20.85
N THR A 145 4.01 -8.30 -21.48
CA THR A 145 4.75 -7.71 -22.61
C THR A 145 4.88 -6.19 -22.46
N MET A 146 5.82 -5.60 -23.17
CA MET A 146 5.95 -4.14 -23.24
C MET A 146 4.70 -3.47 -23.83
N GLY A 147 4.01 -4.15 -24.76
CA GLY A 147 2.76 -3.69 -25.34
C GLY A 147 1.64 -3.63 -24.27
N ASP A 148 1.53 -4.69 -23.47
CA ASP A 148 0.57 -4.73 -22.35
C ASP A 148 0.91 -3.67 -21.30
N GLY A 149 2.20 -3.47 -20.99
CA GLY A 149 2.63 -2.40 -20.08
C GLY A 149 2.19 -1.02 -20.57
N ALA A 150 2.38 -0.73 -21.87
CA ALA A 150 1.91 0.53 -22.44
C ALA A 150 0.37 0.64 -22.47
N ALA A 151 -0.34 -0.46 -22.66
CA ALA A 151 -1.80 -0.49 -22.62
C ALA A 151 -2.31 -0.29 -21.20
N SER A 152 -1.70 -0.93 -20.19
CA SER A 152 -2.07 -0.78 -18.78
C SER A 152 -1.95 0.68 -18.31
N VAL A 153 -0.88 1.39 -18.73
CA VAL A 153 -0.72 2.82 -18.42
C VAL A 153 -1.88 3.65 -18.98
N ARG A 154 -2.30 3.42 -20.24
CA ARG A 154 -3.42 4.16 -20.85
C ARG A 154 -4.72 3.91 -20.07
N ILE A 155 -5.04 2.64 -19.81
CA ILE A 155 -6.25 2.25 -19.07
C ILE A 155 -6.28 2.91 -17.68
N LEU A 156 -5.17 2.88 -16.97
CA LEU A 156 -5.11 3.46 -15.63
C LEU A 156 -5.15 5.00 -15.64
N CYS A 157 -4.58 5.64 -16.67
CA CYS A 157 -4.70 7.09 -16.86
C CYS A 157 -6.12 7.53 -17.27
N GLU A 158 -6.87 6.69 -18.01
CA GLU A 158 -8.27 6.95 -18.34
C GLU A 158 -9.20 6.76 -17.14
N LEU A 159 -8.78 5.92 -16.17
CA LEU A 159 -9.51 5.69 -14.93
C LEU A 159 -9.29 6.81 -13.90
N ALA A 160 -8.13 7.48 -13.92
CA ALA A 160 -7.74 8.53 -12.97
C ALA A 160 -8.43 9.87 -13.25
#